data_cab5f3cbd773ee8a252d648589c4b7bc
#
_entry.id   cab5f3cbd773ee8a252d648589c4b7bc
#
_cell.length_a   1.000
_cell.length_b   1.000
_cell.length_c   1.000
_cell.angle_alpha   90.00
_cell.angle_beta   90.00
_cell.angle_gamma   90.00
#
_symmetry.space_group_name_H-M   'P 1'
#
loop_
_entity.id
_entity.type
_entity.pdbx_description
1 polymer ?
#
loop_
_entity_poly.entity_id
_entity_poly.type
_entity_poly.pdbx_seq_one_letter_code
_entity_poly.pdbx_strand_id
1 'polypeptide(L)'
;FVNIISLMILIGVLVQLSAWVLGPSKSMIKVAEEGNLPKFFQKRTEKDIPITFVMIQAIVISLVSILYIVVPDVNSAFLIITITTTILYCVVYSLIAISAVRLRYKMPDVNRPFRLGSKGNGLIWTVSILSMISIVFTIIVSIIPPSILKPSQYTGYVIYQVVATLAMIGIALIINKFKKAEWKKDNNSPEDIKQSS
;
A
#
# COMPACT_ATOMS: atom_id res chain seq x y z
N PHE A 1 11.95 7.43 -35.17
CA PHE A 1 10.73 7.05 -34.44
C PHE A 1 11.06 6.31 -33.15
N VAL A 2 11.89 5.26 -33.17
CA VAL A 2 12.22 4.43 -31.99
C VAL A 2 12.77 5.28 -30.83
N ASN A 3 13.72 6.17 -31.09
CA ASN A 3 14.35 7.01 -30.07
C ASN A 3 13.34 7.97 -29.41
N ILE A 4 12.38 8.50 -30.17
CA ILE A 4 11.34 9.38 -29.63
C ILE A 4 10.41 8.60 -28.71
N ILE A 5 9.97 7.41 -29.13
CA ILE A 5 9.12 6.53 -28.30
C ILE A 5 9.86 6.13 -27.03
N SER A 6 11.13 5.76 -27.13
CA SER A 6 11.96 5.39 -25.97
C SER A 6 12.08 6.56 -24.97
N LEU A 7 12.28 7.77 -25.46
CA LEU A 7 12.34 8.97 -24.62
C LEU A 7 11.00 9.26 -23.92
N MET A 8 9.89 9.12 -24.63
CA MET A 8 8.55 9.29 -24.06
C MET A 8 8.27 8.24 -22.96
N ILE A 9 8.65 6.98 -23.19
CA ILE A 9 8.53 5.93 -22.18
C ILE A 9 9.38 6.26 -20.97
N LEU A 10 10.62 6.68 -21.15
CA LEU A 10 11.53 7.05 -20.06
C LEU A 10 10.94 8.18 -19.19
N ILE A 11 10.43 9.25 -19.82
CA ILE A 11 9.78 10.34 -19.12
C ILE A 11 8.54 9.84 -18.35
N GLY A 12 7.71 9.00 -18.98
CA GLY A 12 6.54 8.40 -18.35
C GLY A 12 6.87 7.60 -17.11
N VAL A 13 7.93 6.77 -17.18
CA VAL A 13 8.41 5.98 -16.03
C VAL A 13 8.91 6.88 -14.89
N LEU A 14 9.66 7.95 -15.18
CA LEU A 14 10.14 8.88 -14.16
C LEU A 14 8.98 9.61 -13.44
N VAL A 15 7.97 10.05 -14.19
CA VAL A 15 6.76 10.66 -13.61
C VAL A 15 6.01 9.64 -12.74
N GLN A 16 5.84 8.42 -13.23
CA GLN A 16 5.17 7.35 -12.48
C GLN A 16 5.91 7.02 -11.18
N LEU A 17 7.25 6.90 -11.20
CA LEU A 17 8.05 6.70 -10.00
C LEU A 17 7.82 7.81 -8.96
N SER A 18 7.82 9.07 -9.41
CA SER A 18 7.56 10.21 -8.53
C SER A 18 6.19 10.13 -7.87
N ALA A 19 5.15 9.75 -8.62
CA ALA A 19 3.79 9.58 -8.11
C ALA A 19 3.70 8.46 -7.08
N TRP A 20 4.35 7.32 -7.32
CA TRP A 20 4.37 6.16 -6.39
C TRP A 20 5.17 6.42 -5.12
N VAL A 21 6.19 7.26 -5.16
CA VAL A 21 6.95 7.65 -3.96
C VAL A 21 6.17 8.65 -3.12
N LEU A 22 5.62 9.70 -3.74
CA LEU A 22 4.99 10.80 -3.00
C LEU A 22 3.55 10.50 -2.56
N GLY A 23 2.76 9.79 -3.38
CA GLY A 23 1.35 9.51 -3.09
C GLY A 23 1.15 8.75 -1.78
N PRO A 24 1.68 7.53 -1.65
CA PRO A 24 1.59 6.76 -0.41
C PRO A 24 2.22 7.46 0.79
N SER A 25 3.36 8.14 0.60
CA SER A 25 4.04 8.86 1.67
C SER A 25 3.19 9.97 2.26
N LYS A 26 2.50 10.75 1.42
CA LYS A 26 1.56 11.80 1.87
C LYS A 26 0.33 11.24 2.58
N SER A 27 -0.16 10.10 2.16
CA SER A 27 -1.27 9.43 2.84
C SER A 27 -0.86 8.91 4.22
N MET A 28 0.33 8.32 4.33
CA MET A 28 0.85 7.76 5.58
C MET A 28 1.15 8.82 6.64
N ILE A 29 1.50 10.05 6.23
CA ILE A 29 1.73 11.11 7.22
C ILE A 29 0.44 11.51 7.96
N LYS A 30 -0.71 11.49 7.30
CA LYS A 30 -2.01 11.71 7.96
C LYS A 30 -2.29 10.63 8.99
N VAL A 31 -2.00 9.38 8.66
CA VAL A 31 -2.12 8.25 9.60
C VAL A 31 -1.20 8.44 10.81
N ALA A 32 0.00 8.99 10.59
CA ALA A 32 0.94 9.29 11.67
C ALA A 32 0.42 10.44 12.56
N GLU A 33 -0.13 11.50 11.99
CA GLU A 33 -0.71 12.65 12.71
C GLU A 33 -1.93 12.27 13.57
N GLU A 34 -2.72 11.30 13.12
CA GLU A 34 -3.82 10.74 13.89
C GLU A 34 -3.34 9.88 15.09
N GLY A 35 -2.02 9.76 15.28
CA GLY A 35 -1.42 9.03 16.38
C GLY A 35 -1.34 7.52 16.17
N ASN A 36 -1.47 7.04 14.94
CA ASN A 36 -1.33 5.62 14.61
C ASN A 36 0.14 5.19 14.43
N LEU A 37 1.06 6.15 14.29
CA LEU A 37 2.50 5.95 14.14
C LEU A 37 3.28 6.88 15.08
N PRO A 38 4.53 6.52 15.47
CA PRO A 38 5.39 7.38 16.29
C PRO A 38 5.60 8.77 15.70
N LYS A 39 5.80 9.78 16.55
CA LYS A 39 6.02 11.20 16.15
C LYS A 39 7.14 11.39 15.12
N PHE A 40 8.14 10.52 15.13
CA PHE A 40 9.23 10.52 14.16
C PHE A 40 8.72 10.46 12.69
N PHE A 41 7.59 9.78 12.44
CA PHE A 41 6.97 9.68 11.11
C PHE A 41 6.21 10.93 10.68
N GLN A 42 6.03 11.90 11.56
CA GLN A 42 5.32 13.15 11.26
C GLN A 42 6.23 14.24 10.68
N LYS A 43 7.55 13.98 10.58
CA LYS A 43 8.53 14.96 10.08
C LYS A 43 8.29 15.25 8.60
N ARG A 44 8.21 16.56 8.29
CA ARG A 44 8.06 17.12 6.94
C ARG A 44 9.18 18.10 6.62
N THR A 45 9.43 18.33 5.33
CA THR A 45 10.21 19.50 4.86
C THR A 45 9.32 20.74 4.80
N GLU A 46 9.94 21.92 4.60
CA GLU A 46 9.24 23.18 4.31
C GLU A 46 8.28 23.08 3.10
N LYS A 47 8.55 22.17 2.17
CA LYS A 47 7.70 21.88 1.00
C LYS A 47 6.66 20.79 1.23
N ASP A 48 6.33 20.47 2.48
CA ASP A 48 5.34 19.44 2.87
C ASP A 48 5.66 18.04 2.37
N ILE A 49 6.97 17.70 2.24
CA ILE A 49 7.41 16.36 1.85
C ILE A 49 7.67 15.52 3.10
N PRO A 50 7.09 14.32 3.23
CA PRO A 50 7.26 13.42 4.37
C PRO A 50 8.62 12.72 4.35
N ILE A 51 9.64 13.35 4.93
CA ILE A 51 11.05 12.94 4.87
C ILE A 51 11.23 11.50 5.32
N THR A 52 10.67 11.15 6.47
CA THR A 52 10.85 9.82 7.08
C THR A 52 10.37 8.69 6.17
N PHE A 53 9.19 8.85 5.55
CA PHE A 53 8.65 7.84 4.65
C PHE A 53 9.47 7.73 3.37
N VAL A 54 9.88 8.85 2.79
CA VAL A 54 10.74 8.86 1.59
C VAL A 54 12.10 8.21 1.86
N MET A 55 12.71 8.49 3.02
CA MET A 55 13.98 7.86 3.41
C MET A 55 13.84 6.34 3.60
N ILE A 56 12.78 5.88 4.27
CA ILE A 56 12.52 4.44 4.43
C ILE A 56 12.31 3.78 3.08
N GLN A 57 11.53 4.40 2.18
CA GLN A 57 11.35 3.88 0.82
C GLN A 57 12.68 3.80 0.06
N ALA A 58 13.52 4.84 0.16
CA ALA A 58 14.82 4.84 -0.49
C ALA A 58 15.72 3.71 0.02
N ILE A 59 15.76 3.46 1.34
CA ILE A 59 16.51 2.36 1.94
C ILE A 59 15.98 1.01 1.44
N VAL A 60 14.65 0.80 1.47
CA VAL A 60 14.04 -0.46 1.00
C VAL A 60 14.32 -0.70 -0.48
N ILE A 61 14.16 0.32 -1.32
CA ILE A 61 14.45 0.21 -2.76
C ILE A 61 15.93 -0.12 -2.99
N SER A 62 16.85 0.52 -2.25
CA SER A 62 18.29 0.23 -2.36
C SER A 62 18.60 -1.21 -1.96
N LEU A 63 18.04 -1.72 -0.87
CA LEU A 63 18.22 -3.11 -0.44
C LEU A 63 17.69 -4.10 -1.49
N VAL A 64 16.49 -3.84 -2.03
CA VAL A 64 15.92 -4.67 -3.10
C VAL A 64 16.79 -4.61 -4.35
N SER A 65 17.32 -3.44 -4.70
CA SER A 65 18.23 -3.30 -5.86
C SER A 65 19.51 -4.11 -5.71
N ILE A 66 20.07 -4.19 -4.49
CA ILE A 66 21.25 -5.04 -4.20
C ILE A 66 20.88 -6.52 -4.38
N LEU A 67 19.70 -6.96 -3.97
CA LEU A 67 19.25 -8.34 -4.17
C LEU A 67 19.20 -8.71 -5.66
N TYR A 68 18.79 -7.78 -6.53
CA TYR A 68 18.79 -8.00 -7.99
C TYR A 68 20.19 -8.22 -8.59
N ILE A 69 21.24 -7.70 -7.95
CA ILE A 69 22.63 -7.92 -8.39
C ILE A 69 23.12 -9.32 -8.00
N VAL A 70 22.64 -9.83 -6.85
CA VAL A 70 23.09 -11.09 -6.27
C VAL A 70 22.34 -12.31 -6.83
N VAL A 71 21.07 -12.13 -7.20
CA VAL A 71 20.21 -13.22 -7.70
C VAL A 71 20.52 -13.51 -9.18
N PRO A 72 20.86 -14.75 -9.55
CA PRO A 72 21.24 -15.10 -10.93
C PRO A 72 20.09 -14.93 -11.94
N ASP A 73 18.84 -15.06 -11.51
CA ASP A 73 17.66 -14.93 -12.37
C ASP A 73 16.78 -13.74 -11.93
N VAL A 74 17.11 -12.59 -12.50
CA VAL A 74 16.41 -11.32 -12.24
C VAL A 74 14.92 -11.38 -12.60
N ASN A 75 14.57 -12.11 -13.67
CA ASN A 75 13.18 -12.20 -14.12
C ASN A 75 12.31 -12.94 -13.11
N SER A 76 12.79 -14.06 -12.58
CA SER A 76 12.09 -14.80 -11.52
C SER A 76 11.96 -13.98 -10.25
N ALA A 77 13.03 -13.27 -9.83
CA ALA A 77 12.99 -12.41 -8.66
C ALA A 77 11.96 -11.27 -8.82
N PHE A 78 11.96 -10.58 -9.96
CA PHE A 78 11.00 -9.53 -10.28
C PHE A 78 9.55 -10.05 -10.22
N LEU A 79 9.31 -11.20 -10.82
CA LEU A 79 7.98 -11.80 -10.88
C LEU A 79 7.48 -12.19 -9.48
N ILE A 80 8.33 -12.81 -8.65
CA ILE A 80 7.99 -13.18 -7.27
C ILE A 80 7.64 -11.94 -6.44
N ILE A 81 8.44 -10.88 -6.50
CA ILE A 81 8.19 -9.62 -5.78
C ILE A 81 6.89 -8.98 -6.25
N THR A 82 6.64 -8.96 -7.56
CA THR A 82 5.41 -8.41 -8.14
C THR A 82 4.17 -9.16 -7.66
N ILE A 83 4.21 -10.49 -7.66
CA ILE A 83 3.10 -11.31 -7.16
C ILE A 83 2.89 -11.09 -5.66
N THR A 84 3.96 -11.04 -4.86
CA THR A 84 3.86 -10.75 -3.42
C THR A 84 3.18 -9.41 -3.17
N THR A 85 3.58 -8.39 -3.92
CA THR A 85 2.97 -7.05 -3.84
C THR A 85 1.49 -7.10 -4.21
N THR A 86 1.12 -7.87 -5.24
CA THR A 86 -0.28 -8.06 -5.65
C THR A 86 -1.11 -8.68 -4.53
N ILE A 87 -0.62 -9.70 -3.84
CA ILE A 87 -1.31 -10.31 -2.70
C ILE A 87 -1.52 -9.29 -1.59
N LEU A 88 -0.51 -8.47 -1.27
CA LEU A 88 -0.63 -7.42 -0.26
C LEU A 88 -1.68 -6.37 -0.64
N TYR A 89 -1.74 -5.95 -1.90
CA TYR A 89 -2.82 -5.08 -2.39
C TYR A 89 -4.19 -5.73 -2.26
N CYS A 90 -4.31 -7.02 -2.56
CA CYS A 90 -5.56 -7.76 -2.38
C CYS A 90 -6.04 -7.74 -0.92
N VAL A 91 -5.13 -7.90 0.05
CA VAL A 91 -5.45 -7.76 1.48
C VAL A 91 -5.97 -6.36 1.80
N VAL A 92 -5.30 -5.31 1.33
CA VAL A 92 -5.72 -3.91 1.56
C VAL A 92 -7.09 -3.64 0.93
N TYR A 93 -7.32 -4.07 -0.32
CA TYR A 93 -8.61 -3.89 -0.98
C TYR A 93 -9.74 -4.66 -0.32
N SER A 94 -9.46 -5.84 0.24
CA SER A 94 -10.43 -6.56 1.08
C SER A 94 -10.85 -5.75 2.29
N LEU A 95 -9.89 -5.14 2.99
CA LEU A 95 -10.17 -4.27 4.14
C LEU A 95 -10.98 -3.03 3.74
N ILE A 96 -10.69 -2.44 2.58
CA ILE A 96 -11.44 -1.29 2.05
C ILE A 96 -12.88 -1.71 1.76
N ALA A 97 -13.12 -2.84 1.08
CA ALA A 97 -14.45 -3.33 0.77
C ALA A 97 -15.27 -3.60 2.03
N ILE A 98 -14.68 -4.29 3.02
CA ILE A 98 -15.32 -4.56 4.32
C ILE A 98 -15.62 -3.25 5.06
N SER A 99 -14.67 -2.31 5.07
CA SER A 99 -14.82 -1.01 5.74
C SER A 99 -15.93 -0.18 5.10
N ALA A 100 -16.05 -0.19 3.78
CA ALA A 100 -17.10 0.52 3.05
C ALA A 100 -18.52 0.03 3.46
N VAL A 101 -18.69 -1.30 3.52
CA VAL A 101 -19.94 -1.90 3.99
C VAL A 101 -20.19 -1.52 5.45
N ARG A 102 -19.22 -1.71 6.34
CA ARG A 102 -19.33 -1.43 7.78
C ARG A 102 -19.68 0.03 8.06
N LEU A 103 -19.01 0.97 7.39
CA LEU A 103 -19.28 2.41 7.53
C LEU A 103 -20.71 2.78 7.08
N ARG A 104 -21.28 2.08 6.10
CA ARG A 104 -22.64 2.31 5.63
C ARG A 104 -23.66 2.05 6.73
N TYR A 105 -23.42 1.01 7.53
CA TYR A 105 -24.31 0.64 8.65
C TYR A 105 -24.01 1.42 9.93
N LYS A 106 -22.72 1.69 10.21
CA LYS A 106 -22.35 2.35 11.47
C LYS A 106 -22.62 3.86 11.48
N MET A 107 -22.58 4.48 10.30
CA MET A 107 -22.76 5.93 10.14
C MET A 107 -23.77 6.23 9.03
N PRO A 108 -25.09 5.95 9.22
CA PRO A 108 -26.11 6.13 8.19
C PRO A 108 -26.35 7.60 7.85
N ASP A 109 -26.22 8.51 8.83
CA ASP A 109 -26.61 9.92 8.74
C ASP A 109 -25.53 10.85 8.22
N VAL A 110 -24.32 10.33 7.96
CA VAL A 110 -23.24 11.14 7.38
C VAL A 110 -23.61 11.56 5.96
N ASN A 111 -23.57 12.87 5.71
CA ASN A 111 -23.77 13.40 4.37
C ASN A 111 -22.60 12.98 3.45
N ARG A 112 -22.91 12.12 2.49
CA ARG A 112 -21.93 11.61 1.51
C ARG A 112 -22.17 12.28 0.18
N PRO A 113 -21.17 12.99 -0.39
CA PRO A 113 -21.30 13.60 -1.72
C PRO A 113 -21.67 12.58 -2.80
N PHE A 114 -21.20 11.34 -2.63
CA PHE A 114 -21.55 10.21 -3.50
C PHE A 114 -22.03 9.02 -2.67
N ARG A 115 -23.19 8.47 -3.05
CA ARG A 115 -23.79 7.31 -2.40
C ARG A 115 -24.11 6.23 -3.44
N LEU A 116 -23.47 5.08 -3.32
CA LEU A 116 -23.77 3.92 -4.14
C LEU A 116 -25.18 3.40 -3.83
N GLY A 117 -26.12 3.58 -4.77
CA GLY A 117 -27.55 3.27 -4.57
C GLY A 117 -28.29 4.33 -3.76
N SER A 118 -29.30 4.93 -4.37
CA SER A 118 -30.13 5.97 -3.73
C SER A 118 -31.10 5.41 -2.69
N LYS A 119 -31.63 4.21 -2.93
CA LYS A 119 -32.58 3.52 -2.03
C LYS A 119 -32.03 2.16 -1.61
N GLY A 120 -31.60 2.03 -0.35
CA GLY A 120 -31.17 0.75 0.24
C GLY A 120 -29.66 0.45 0.17
N ASN A 121 -29.30 -0.72 0.65
CA ASN A 121 -27.91 -1.18 0.79
C ASN A 121 -27.54 -2.31 -0.21
N GLY A 122 -28.45 -2.71 -1.09
CA GLY A 122 -28.24 -3.83 -2.01
C GLY A 122 -27.04 -3.61 -2.95
N LEU A 123 -26.93 -2.43 -3.56
CA LEU A 123 -25.89 -2.15 -4.52
C LEU A 123 -24.47 -2.17 -3.91
N ILE A 124 -24.29 -1.67 -2.69
CA ILE A 124 -22.99 -1.72 -2.02
C ILE A 124 -22.62 -3.17 -1.68
N TRP A 125 -23.58 -4.00 -1.31
CA TRP A 125 -23.34 -5.43 -1.09
C TRP A 125 -22.95 -6.15 -2.37
N THR A 126 -23.67 -5.91 -3.47
CA THR A 126 -23.34 -6.51 -4.78
C THR A 126 -21.92 -6.16 -5.22
N VAL A 127 -21.54 -4.89 -5.16
CA VAL A 127 -20.19 -4.44 -5.54
C VAL A 127 -19.13 -5.03 -4.60
N SER A 128 -19.38 -5.04 -3.29
CA SER A 128 -18.42 -5.59 -2.32
C SER A 128 -18.24 -7.09 -2.46
N ILE A 129 -19.31 -7.84 -2.68
CA ILE A 129 -19.24 -9.30 -2.90
C ILE A 129 -18.50 -9.61 -4.19
N LEU A 130 -18.81 -8.92 -5.30
CA LEU A 130 -18.12 -9.11 -6.56
C LEU A 130 -16.63 -8.79 -6.45
N SER A 131 -16.28 -7.71 -5.75
CA SER A 131 -14.89 -7.36 -5.45
C SER A 131 -14.20 -8.44 -4.63
N MET A 132 -14.85 -8.96 -3.58
CA MET A 132 -14.28 -10.03 -2.74
C MET A 132 -14.07 -11.32 -3.52
N ILE A 133 -14.99 -11.71 -4.40
CA ILE A 133 -14.83 -12.88 -5.28
C ILE A 133 -13.59 -12.69 -6.17
N SER A 134 -13.45 -11.52 -6.82
CA SER A 134 -12.30 -11.22 -7.67
C SER A 134 -10.97 -11.24 -6.88
N ILE A 135 -10.98 -10.68 -5.66
CA ILE A 135 -9.81 -10.67 -4.78
C ILE A 135 -9.40 -12.09 -4.38
N VAL A 136 -10.35 -12.91 -3.93
CA VAL A 136 -10.09 -14.31 -3.54
C VAL A 136 -9.55 -15.10 -4.74
N PHE A 137 -10.15 -14.94 -5.91
CA PHE A 137 -9.66 -15.55 -7.14
C PHE A 137 -8.20 -15.12 -7.43
N THR A 138 -7.91 -13.84 -7.35
CA THR A 138 -6.54 -13.31 -7.58
C THR A 138 -5.55 -13.90 -6.58
N ILE A 139 -5.90 -14.00 -5.30
CA ILE A 139 -5.03 -14.59 -4.28
C ILE A 139 -4.77 -16.07 -4.59
N ILE A 140 -5.80 -16.84 -4.94
CA ILE A 140 -5.66 -18.27 -5.28
C ILE A 140 -4.70 -18.44 -6.46
N VAL A 141 -4.91 -17.69 -7.54
CA VAL A 141 -4.04 -17.73 -8.74
C VAL A 141 -2.61 -17.31 -8.40
N SER A 142 -2.43 -16.31 -7.53
CA SER A 142 -1.12 -15.80 -7.12
C SER A 142 -0.31 -16.79 -6.26
N ILE A 143 -0.95 -17.75 -5.61
CA ILE A 143 -0.26 -18.80 -4.85
C ILE A 143 0.26 -19.91 -5.78
N ILE A 144 -0.33 -20.06 -6.97
CA ILE A 144 0.12 -21.06 -7.96
C ILE A 144 1.49 -20.64 -8.49
N PRO A 145 2.52 -21.52 -8.39
CA PRO A 145 3.84 -21.20 -8.87
C PRO A 145 3.86 -20.90 -10.38
N PRO A 146 4.47 -19.79 -10.81
CA PRO A 146 4.54 -19.46 -12.22
C PRO A 146 5.42 -20.45 -12.99
N SER A 147 5.10 -20.68 -14.27
CA SER A 147 5.75 -21.66 -15.15
C SER A 147 7.25 -21.38 -15.41
N ILE A 148 7.72 -20.17 -15.10
CA ILE A 148 9.13 -19.81 -15.21
C ILE A 148 9.99 -20.48 -14.12
N LEU A 149 9.40 -20.89 -13.00
CA LEU A 149 10.09 -21.55 -11.91
C LEU A 149 10.26 -23.05 -12.21
N LYS A 150 11.38 -23.63 -11.75
CA LYS A 150 11.59 -25.07 -11.81
C LYS A 150 10.72 -25.79 -10.75
N PRO A 151 10.25 -27.01 -11.00
CA PRO A 151 9.43 -27.76 -10.04
C PRO A 151 10.05 -27.89 -8.64
N SER A 152 11.38 -27.98 -8.56
CA SER A 152 12.12 -28.00 -7.28
C SER A 152 11.98 -26.70 -6.45
N GLN A 153 11.58 -25.60 -7.06
CA GLN A 153 11.43 -24.28 -6.41
C GLN A 153 9.97 -24.00 -5.96
N TYR A 154 9.02 -24.82 -6.35
CA TYR A 154 7.60 -24.58 -6.10
C TYR A 154 7.26 -24.47 -4.60
N THR A 155 7.76 -25.41 -3.81
CA THR A 155 7.54 -25.40 -2.36
C THR A 155 8.14 -24.16 -1.71
N GLY A 156 9.37 -23.79 -2.10
CA GLY A 156 10.02 -22.57 -1.62
C GLY A 156 9.24 -21.31 -1.97
N TYR A 157 8.72 -21.23 -3.18
CA TYR A 157 7.87 -20.12 -3.63
C TYR A 157 6.61 -19.96 -2.77
N VAL A 158 5.85 -21.04 -2.57
CA VAL A 158 4.61 -21.01 -1.79
C VAL A 158 4.90 -20.60 -0.34
N ILE A 159 5.91 -21.19 0.29
CA ILE A 159 6.33 -20.84 1.66
C ILE A 159 6.70 -19.35 1.72
N TYR A 160 7.50 -18.86 0.78
CA TYR A 160 7.89 -17.45 0.72
C TYR A 160 6.67 -16.54 0.62
N GLN A 161 5.72 -16.81 -0.26
CA GLN A 161 4.51 -15.99 -0.44
C GLN A 161 3.67 -15.91 0.84
N VAL A 162 3.46 -17.05 1.50
CA VAL A 162 2.69 -17.10 2.75
C VAL A 162 3.43 -16.36 3.87
N VAL A 163 4.72 -16.65 4.05
CA VAL A 163 5.53 -16.02 5.12
C VAL A 163 5.66 -14.52 4.90
N ALA A 164 5.96 -14.07 3.69
CA ALA A 164 6.08 -12.64 3.37
C ALA A 164 4.76 -11.89 3.61
N THR A 165 3.63 -12.46 3.18
CA THR A 165 2.31 -11.87 3.40
C THR A 165 1.97 -11.79 4.89
N LEU A 166 2.17 -12.88 5.65
CA LEU A 166 1.90 -12.92 7.09
C LEU A 166 2.83 -11.98 7.87
N ALA A 167 4.10 -11.88 7.48
CA ALA A 167 5.05 -10.97 8.10
C ALA A 167 4.61 -9.51 7.94
N MET A 168 4.18 -9.11 6.74
CA MET A 168 3.71 -7.74 6.50
C MET A 168 2.43 -7.41 7.26
N ILE A 169 1.46 -8.34 7.31
CA ILE A 169 0.25 -8.19 8.13
C ILE A 169 0.63 -8.11 9.61
N GLY A 170 1.54 -8.98 10.06
CA GLY A 170 2.03 -9.00 11.43
C GLY A 170 2.67 -7.68 11.86
N ILE A 171 3.52 -7.08 11.01
CA ILE A 171 4.12 -5.76 11.26
C ILE A 171 3.03 -4.70 11.48
N ALA A 172 2.01 -4.65 10.63
CA ALA A 172 0.92 -3.70 10.75
C ALA A 172 0.14 -3.89 12.07
N LEU A 173 -0.14 -5.14 12.46
CA LEU A 173 -0.82 -5.46 13.71
C LEU A 173 0.03 -5.12 14.94
N ILE A 174 1.33 -5.38 14.89
CA ILE A 174 2.28 -5.04 15.96
C ILE A 174 2.30 -3.51 16.16
N ILE A 175 2.45 -2.74 15.09
CA ILE A 175 2.43 -1.27 15.17
C ILE A 175 1.13 -0.79 15.80
N ASN A 176 -0.01 -1.34 15.40
CA ASN A 176 -1.31 -0.98 15.97
C ASN A 176 -1.43 -1.32 17.46
N LYS A 177 -0.85 -2.44 17.91
CA LYS A 177 -0.85 -2.85 19.32
C LYS A 177 0.00 -1.92 20.21
N PHE A 178 1.11 -1.41 19.69
CA PHE A 178 2.01 -0.50 20.40
C PHE A 178 1.64 0.97 20.28
N LYS A 179 0.49 1.28 19.70
CA LYS A 179 -0.03 2.64 19.57
C LYS A 179 -0.11 3.35 20.92
N LYS A 180 0.47 4.55 21.03
CA LYS A 180 0.42 5.41 22.22
C LYS A 180 -0.40 6.66 21.96
N ALA A 181 -1.19 7.09 22.94
CA ALA A 181 -1.98 8.33 22.86
C ALA A 181 -1.10 9.58 22.62
N GLU A 182 0.13 9.57 23.12
CA GLU A 182 1.12 10.65 22.96
C GLU A 182 1.59 10.85 21.52
N TRP A 183 1.31 9.92 20.63
CA TRP A 183 1.70 10.00 19.21
C TRP A 183 0.76 10.89 18.39
N LYS A 184 -0.43 11.20 18.92
CA LYS A 184 -1.37 12.08 18.24
C LYS A 184 -0.77 13.49 18.13
N LYS A 185 -0.85 14.10 16.92
CA LYS A 185 -0.41 15.48 16.72
C LYS A 185 -1.28 16.41 17.57
N ASP A 186 -0.65 17.31 18.29
CA ASP A 186 -1.35 18.38 18.98
C ASP A 186 -1.63 19.50 17.98
N ASN A 187 -2.90 19.74 17.67
CA ASN A 187 -3.32 20.75 16.68
C ASN A 187 -3.13 22.20 17.18
N ASN A 188 -2.64 22.37 18.42
CA ASN A 188 -2.35 23.65 19.02
C ASN A 188 -0.84 23.98 19.02
N SER A 189 -0.03 23.31 18.22
CA SER A 189 1.40 23.60 18.18
C SER A 189 1.67 24.94 17.48
N PRO A 190 2.66 25.74 17.96
CA PRO A 190 3.00 27.05 17.36
C PRO A 190 3.39 27.00 15.87
N GLU A 191 3.75 25.81 15.37
CA GLU A 191 4.11 25.59 13.96
C GLU A 191 2.88 25.57 13.03
N ASP A 192 1.71 25.13 13.52
CA ASP A 192 0.48 25.09 12.73
C ASP A 192 -0.13 26.50 12.55
N ILE A 193 0.11 27.39 13.50
CA ILE A 193 -0.36 28.81 13.44
C ILE A 193 0.40 29.59 12.36
N LYS A 194 1.67 29.25 12.10
CA LYS A 194 2.49 29.90 11.07
C LYS A 194 2.16 29.45 9.63
N GLN A 195 1.51 28.30 9.45
CA GLN A 195 1.11 27.82 8.12
C GLN A 195 -0.29 28.27 7.69
N SER A 196 -1.08 28.83 8.62
CA SER A 196 -2.44 29.33 8.36
C SER A 196 -2.52 30.85 8.18
N SER A 197 -1.43 31.57 8.34
CA SER A 197 -1.26 33.00 8.06
C SER A 197 -0.52 33.24 6.75
#